data_855d8ee4200c0c36d5dc208402903d22
#
_entry.id   855d8ee4200c0c36d5dc208402903d22
#
_cell.length_a   1.000
_cell.length_b   1.000
_cell.length_c   1.000
_cell.angle_alpha   90.00
_cell.angle_beta   90.00
_cell.angle_gamma   90.00
#
_symmetry.space_group_name_H-M   'P 1'
#
loop_
_entity.id
_entity.type
_entity.pdbx_description
1 polymer ?
#
loop_
_entity_poly.entity_id
_entity_poly.type
_entity_poly.pdbx_seq_one_letter_code
_entity_poly.pdbx_strand_id
1 'polypeptide(L)'
;VESLDYEYTVGADKGSGHIDLAKPIPARYDARSEFLLEFPSQNSDVEVPLNVSITKVNGQPNTRAETACTSMVHPLNTFAKHRPLVEEYTGMWCVSCPTGFVSMEHLRELYPDDFVIVCYHYKDSMWLGKELPLNTNGLGFPHAEVDRKEAFSVFAGYNLDLRWGADEPCKKHGRIMAPADIDVKASWADSEASAIDVEATVTFSFDTPEHNYKLGYVLLADSLRSDYWYQANGLNVSGSNYGELMAPFTGTGDYVFGLTFNQVPIGFSDVKGDAGVFPAQIAADEPYRSSYRFSLADAVNTEGVSLVQNKEYLRVAVYLLDGDVVVNANQFKVPAMPGTGVGRVLANDSADSEPAEYFTLQGVKVDRPSSAGVYIVRRGNKTEKVLIR
;
A
#
# COMPACT_ATOMS: atom_id res chain seq x y z
N VAL A 1 4.62 36.19 3.59
CA VAL A 1 5.35 36.05 2.32
C VAL A 1 4.40 35.42 1.34
N GLU A 2 4.25 35.99 0.16
CA GLU A 2 3.33 35.56 -0.91
C GLU A 2 4.10 35.01 -2.10
N SER A 3 5.30 35.58 -2.38
CA SER A 3 6.16 35.16 -3.47
C SER A 3 7.64 35.25 -3.14
N LEU A 4 8.46 34.47 -3.86
CA LEU A 4 9.92 34.41 -3.72
C LEU A 4 10.55 34.48 -5.12
N ASP A 5 11.62 35.26 -5.28
CA ASP A 5 12.59 35.09 -6.37
C ASP A 5 13.83 34.40 -5.82
N TYR A 6 14.37 33.48 -6.58
CA TYR A 6 15.56 32.73 -6.19
C TYR A 6 16.57 32.63 -7.33
N GLU A 7 17.82 32.41 -6.97
CA GLU A 7 18.89 31.98 -7.85
C GLU A 7 19.49 30.70 -7.33
N TYR A 8 19.96 29.84 -8.23
CA TYR A 8 20.66 28.63 -7.87
C TYR A 8 21.91 28.37 -8.71
N THR A 9 22.81 27.58 -8.14
CA THR A 9 23.88 26.90 -8.88
C THR A 9 23.88 25.43 -8.51
N VAL A 10 23.94 24.55 -9.51
CA VAL A 10 24.06 23.10 -9.32
C VAL A 10 25.14 22.57 -10.26
N GLY A 11 26.23 22.07 -9.69
CA GLY A 11 27.40 21.76 -10.50
C GLY A 11 27.88 22.97 -11.32
N ALA A 12 27.88 22.85 -12.64
CA ALA A 12 28.21 23.92 -13.58
C ALA A 12 27.02 24.79 -13.99
N ASP A 13 25.80 24.35 -13.72
CA ASP A 13 24.57 25.02 -14.15
C ASP A 13 24.17 26.13 -13.18
N LYS A 14 23.55 27.16 -13.76
CA LYS A 14 23.00 28.30 -13.01
C LYS A 14 21.62 28.64 -13.53
N GLY A 15 20.76 29.05 -12.63
CA GLY A 15 19.41 29.48 -13.00
C GLY A 15 18.78 30.40 -11.95
N SER A 16 17.61 30.88 -12.29
CA SER A 16 16.78 31.67 -11.39
C SER A 16 15.32 31.39 -11.68
N GLY A 17 14.47 31.63 -10.70
CA GLY A 17 13.04 31.45 -10.84
C GLY A 17 12.23 32.33 -9.90
N HIS A 18 10.93 32.29 -10.11
CA HIS A 18 9.91 32.96 -9.31
C HIS A 18 8.91 31.90 -8.84
N ILE A 19 8.48 32.01 -7.59
CA ILE A 19 7.50 31.11 -6.98
C ILE A 19 6.43 31.94 -6.30
N ASP A 20 5.18 31.75 -6.72
CA ASP A 20 4.02 32.20 -5.98
C ASP A 20 3.64 31.10 -4.99
N LEU A 21 3.57 31.42 -3.71
CA LEU A 21 3.22 30.46 -2.67
C LEU A 21 1.72 30.20 -2.68
N ALA A 22 1.33 28.94 -2.80
CA ALA A 22 -0.08 28.51 -2.80
C ALA A 22 -0.83 28.94 -1.52
N LYS A 23 -0.10 29.08 -0.41
CA LYS A 23 -0.58 29.68 0.84
C LYS A 23 0.45 30.69 1.33
N PRO A 24 0.07 31.93 1.60
CA PRO A 24 0.98 32.92 2.14
C PRO A 24 1.56 32.47 3.50
N ILE A 25 2.86 32.66 3.67
CA ILE A 25 3.49 32.44 4.97
C ILE A 25 3.19 33.66 5.84
N PRO A 26 2.48 33.48 6.98
CA PRO A 26 2.18 34.60 7.88
C PRO A 26 3.45 35.11 8.56
N ALA A 27 3.38 36.33 9.08
CA ALA A 27 4.48 36.92 9.85
C ALA A 27 4.56 36.31 11.26
N ARG A 28 4.94 35.04 11.32
CA ARG A 28 5.11 34.29 12.57
C ARG A 28 6.52 33.69 12.61
N TYR A 29 7.09 33.61 13.78
CA TYR A 29 8.46 33.10 13.96
C TYR A 29 8.63 31.63 13.52
N ASP A 30 7.60 30.83 13.70
CA ASP A 30 7.55 29.38 13.44
C ASP A 30 6.91 29.01 12.08
N ALA A 31 6.53 30.00 11.27
CA ALA A 31 5.90 29.76 9.99
C ALA A 31 6.91 29.20 8.98
N ARG A 32 6.54 28.10 8.33
CA ARG A 32 7.34 27.41 7.30
C ARG A 32 6.51 27.15 6.08
N SER A 33 7.16 27.05 4.93
CA SER A 33 6.57 26.61 3.66
C SER A 33 7.59 25.81 2.89
N GLU A 34 7.11 24.89 2.08
CA GLU A 34 7.91 24.12 1.14
C GLU A 34 7.61 24.59 -0.28
N PHE A 35 8.61 24.57 -1.13
CA PHE A 35 8.46 24.84 -2.55
C PHE A 35 9.36 23.92 -3.37
N LEU A 36 8.92 23.60 -4.58
CA LEU A 36 9.66 22.77 -5.52
C LEU A 36 10.61 23.65 -6.34
N LEU A 37 11.83 23.18 -6.48
CA LEU A 37 12.87 23.82 -7.27
C LEU A 37 13.29 22.84 -8.36
N GLU A 38 13.19 23.29 -9.62
CA GLU A 38 13.58 22.50 -10.78
C GLU A 38 14.92 23.01 -11.35
N PHE A 39 15.82 22.08 -11.66
CA PHE A 39 17.10 22.38 -12.30
C PHE A 39 17.47 21.28 -13.31
N PRO A 40 18.41 21.54 -14.26
CA PRO A 40 18.81 20.57 -15.26
C PRO A 40 19.34 19.27 -14.64
N SER A 41 19.09 18.15 -15.31
CA SER A 41 19.66 16.84 -14.93
C SER A 41 21.17 16.92 -14.86
N GLN A 42 21.72 16.34 -13.82
CA GLN A 42 23.16 16.21 -13.62
C GLN A 42 23.64 14.83 -14.07
N ASN A 43 24.93 14.69 -14.37
CA ASN A 43 25.52 13.37 -14.66
C ASN A 43 25.45 12.49 -13.43
N SER A 44 25.05 11.23 -13.59
CA SER A 44 25.09 10.23 -12.52
C SER A 44 26.51 9.99 -12.01
N ASP A 45 26.62 9.44 -10.82
CA ASP A 45 27.84 9.00 -10.15
C ASP A 45 28.79 10.12 -9.69
N VAL A 46 28.38 11.38 -9.77
CA VAL A 46 29.17 12.52 -9.29
C VAL A 46 28.29 13.42 -8.42
N GLU A 47 28.62 13.51 -7.14
CA GLU A 47 28.01 14.51 -6.27
C GLU A 47 28.39 15.92 -6.72
N VAL A 48 27.38 16.77 -6.80
CA VAL A 48 27.58 18.18 -7.18
C VAL A 48 27.02 19.12 -6.12
N PRO A 49 27.68 20.24 -5.83
CA PRO A 49 27.17 21.20 -4.88
C PRO A 49 25.94 21.93 -5.46
N LEU A 50 24.89 22.05 -4.63
CA LEU A 50 23.73 22.88 -4.86
C LEU A 50 23.77 24.08 -3.92
N ASN A 51 23.72 25.28 -4.49
CA ASN A 51 23.52 26.50 -3.73
C ASN A 51 22.22 27.16 -4.18
N VAL A 52 21.38 27.55 -3.25
CA VAL A 52 20.12 28.27 -3.50
C VAL A 52 20.13 29.55 -2.68
N SER A 53 19.83 30.66 -3.32
CA SER A 53 19.72 31.96 -2.66
C SER A 53 18.38 32.62 -2.96
N ILE A 54 17.66 33.06 -1.93
CA ILE A 54 16.44 33.83 -2.08
C ILE A 54 16.83 35.30 -2.26
N THR A 55 16.63 35.80 -3.46
CA THR A 55 17.04 37.15 -3.88
C THR A 55 15.98 38.20 -3.60
N LYS A 56 14.68 37.83 -3.70
CA LYS A 56 13.57 38.76 -3.38
C LYS A 56 12.47 38.04 -2.61
N VAL A 57 11.74 38.82 -1.85
CA VAL A 57 10.55 38.39 -1.09
C VAL A 57 9.43 39.38 -1.41
N ASN A 58 8.28 38.92 -1.93
CA ASN A 58 7.19 39.76 -2.41
C ASN A 58 7.66 40.85 -3.37
N GLY A 59 8.56 40.53 -4.29
CA GLY A 59 9.11 41.45 -5.29
C GLY A 59 10.16 42.45 -4.75
N GLN A 60 10.42 42.49 -3.43
CA GLN A 60 11.42 43.38 -2.83
C GLN A 60 12.73 42.62 -2.56
N PRO A 61 13.90 43.27 -2.71
CA PRO A 61 15.18 42.66 -2.41
C PRO A 61 15.21 42.02 -1.02
N ASN A 62 15.74 40.78 -0.92
CA ASN A 62 15.91 40.15 0.34
C ASN A 62 17.13 40.75 1.09
N THR A 63 16.87 41.40 2.20
CA THR A 63 17.90 42.07 3.02
C THR A 63 18.38 41.26 4.22
N ARG A 64 18.01 40.02 4.31
CA ARG A 64 18.48 39.12 5.40
C ARG A 64 19.95 38.79 5.20
N ALA A 65 20.68 38.63 6.31
CA ALA A 65 22.09 38.28 6.28
C ALA A 65 22.33 36.85 5.72
N GLU A 66 21.40 35.94 6.03
CA GLU A 66 21.45 34.55 5.55
C GLU A 66 20.33 34.35 4.52
N THR A 67 20.66 34.46 3.26
CA THR A 67 19.73 34.32 2.12
C THR A 67 19.94 33.04 1.33
N ALA A 68 21.03 32.33 1.56
CA ALA A 68 21.43 31.17 0.82
C ALA A 68 21.52 29.92 1.71
N CYS A 69 21.24 28.79 1.12
CA CYS A 69 21.55 27.47 1.67
C CYS A 69 22.40 26.67 0.67
N THR A 70 23.20 25.76 1.20
CA THR A 70 24.02 24.84 0.40
C THR A 70 23.65 23.42 0.74
N SER A 71 23.68 22.54 -0.27
CA SER A 71 23.45 21.11 -0.15
C SER A 71 24.31 20.38 -1.19
N MET A 72 24.32 19.07 -1.15
CA MET A 72 24.85 18.24 -2.21
C MET A 72 23.70 17.57 -2.96
N VAL A 73 23.81 17.46 -4.27
CA VAL A 73 22.94 16.67 -5.12
C VAL A 73 23.70 15.43 -5.54
N HIS A 74 23.12 14.28 -5.28
CA HIS A 74 23.62 12.99 -5.74
C HIS A 74 22.71 12.52 -6.88
N PRO A 75 23.13 12.63 -8.15
CA PRO A 75 22.33 12.18 -9.30
C PRO A 75 22.26 10.66 -9.31
N LEU A 76 21.09 10.11 -9.58
CA LEU A 76 20.82 8.67 -9.59
C LEU A 76 20.38 8.24 -10.99
N ASN A 77 20.74 7.02 -11.38
CA ASN A 77 20.24 6.39 -12.62
C ASN A 77 18.78 6.00 -12.49
N THR A 78 18.39 5.54 -11.30
CA THR A 78 17.04 5.10 -10.97
C THR A 78 16.50 5.85 -9.76
N PHE A 79 15.22 6.19 -9.81
CA PHE A 79 14.52 6.81 -8.71
C PHE A 79 13.44 5.86 -8.19
N ALA A 80 13.67 5.31 -7.02
CA ALA A 80 12.71 4.41 -6.39
C ALA A 80 11.54 5.17 -5.79
N LYS A 81 10.31 4.88 -6.27
CA LYS A 81 9.09 5.40 -5.65
C LYS A 81 8.94 4.81 -4.26
N HIS A 82 8.81 5.67 -3.26
CA HIS A 82 8.43 5.25 -1.92
C HIS A 82 6.94 4.97 -1.86
N ARG A 83 6.59 3.74 -1.50
CA ARG A 83 5.23 3.34 -1.10
C ARG A 83 5.26 3.06 0.40
N PRO A 84 4.79 4.00 1.22
CA PRO A 84 4.76 3.81 2.66
C PRO A 84 3.97 2.57 3.07
N LEU A 85 4.49 1.85 4.06
CA LEU A 85 3.73 0.82 4.77
C LEU A 85 2.89 1.48 5.85
N VAL A 86 1.57 1.31 5.78
CA VAL A 86 0.61 1.78 6.78
C VAL A 86 0.13 0.57 7.57
N GLU A 87 0.43 0.52 8.84
CA GLU A 87 0.05 -0.57 9.75
C GLU A 87 -0.97 -0.06 10.76
N GLU A 88 -2.16 -0.65 10.77
CA GLU A 88 -3.19 -0.43 11.77
C GLU A 88 -3.27 -1.59 12.73
N TYR A 89 -3.38 -1.30 14.02
CA TYR A 89 -3.59 -2.27 15.09
C TYR A 89 -5.01 -2.09 15.63
N THR A 90 -5.84 -3.11 15.43
CA THR A 90 -7.28 -3.03 15.59
C THR A 90 -7.85 -4.29 16.29
N GLY A 91 -9.15 -4.29 16.54
CA GLY A 91 -9.87 -5.45 17.08
C GLY A 91 -11.36 -5.26 17.07
N MET A 92 -12.10 -6.32 16.76
CA MET A 92 -13.57 -6.29 16.72
C MET A 92 -14.21 -5.92 18.07
N TRP A 93 -13.55 -6.22 19.17
CA TRP A 93 -13.97 -5.88 20.54
C TRP A 93 -13.77 -4.40 20.93
N CYS A 94 -13.00 -3.67 20.14
CA CYS A 94 -12.59 -2.30 20.44
C CYS A 94 -13.65 -1.29 20.01
N VAL A 95 -14.24 -0.59 20.96
CA VAL A 95 -15.35 0.35 20.72
C VAL A 95 -14.94 1.61 19.93
N SER A 96 -13.66 1.96 19.93
CA SER A 96 -13.11 3.10 19.16
C SER A 96 -12.59 2.71 17.78
N CYS A 97 -12.43 1.43 17.50
CA CYS A 97 -11.85 0.92 16.24
C CYS A 97 -12.70 1.13 14.97
N PRO A 98 -13.99 1.45 15.02
CA PRO A 98 -14.71 1.91 13.84
C PRO A 98 -14.02 3.08 13.10
N THR A 99 -13.32 3.96 13.82
CA THR A 99 -12.59 5.08 13.19
C THR A 99 -11.42 4.60 12.35
N GLY A 100 -10.65 3.63 12.86
CA GLY A 100 -9.55 2.99 12.13
C GLY A 100 -10.05 2.23 10.91
N PHE A 101 -11.07 1.39 11.10
CA PHE A 101 -11.73 0.66 10.01
C PHE A 101 -12.07 1.58 8.83
N VAL A 102 -12.78 2.69 9.10
CA VAL A 102 -13.18 3.64 8.05
C VAL A 102 -12.00 4.38 7.45
N SER A 103 -10.98 4.76 8.28
CA SER A 103 -9.78 5.43 7.79
C SER A 103 -8.97 4.56 6.83
N MET A 104 -8.78 3.28 7.16
CA MET A 104 -8.01 2.38 6.30
C MET A 104 -8.74 2.07 4.99
N GLU A 105 -10.06 1.89 5.04
CA GLU A 105 -10.87 1.75 3.82
C GLU A 105 -10.77 2.97 2.92
N HIS A 106 -10.85 4.15 3.51
CA HIS A 106 -10.77 5.40 2.76
C HIS A 106 -9.38 5.63 2.13
N LEU A 107 -8.29 5.34 2.87
CA LEU A 107 -6.94 5.37 2.32
C LEU A 107 -6.79 4.40 1.15
N ARG A 108 -7.32 3.18 1.28
CA ARG A 108 -7.30 2.17 0.22
C ARG A 108 -8.03 2.62 -1.04
N GLU A 109 -9.18 3.26 -0.89
CA GLU A 109 -10.00 3.75 -2.01
C GLU A 109 -9.37 4.94 -2.72
N LEU A 110 -8.82 5.89 -1.96
CA LEU A 110 -8.25 7.12 -2.54
C LEU A 110 -6.83 6.92 -3.09
N TYR A 111 -6.06 6.00 -2.52
CA TYR A 111 -4.63 5.83 -2.82
C TYR A 111 -4.27 4.36 -3.02
N PRO A 112 -4.94 3.64 -3.96
CA PRO A 112 -4.81 2.18 -4.09
C PRO A 112 -3.39 1.72 -4.44
N ASP A 113 -2.60 2.57 -5.11
CA ASP A 113 -1.26 2.27 -5.60
C ASP A 113 -0.14 3.05 -4.88
N ASP A 114 -0.51 3.92 -3.93
CA ASP A 114 0.44 4.79 -3.26
C ASP A 114 0.88 4.26 -1.89
N PHE A 115 0.01 3.50 -1.22
CA PHE A 115 0.27 2.95 0.11
C PHE A 115 0.09 1.43 0.12
N VAL A 116 0.87 0.74 0.95
CA VAL A 116 0.64 -0.65 1.34
C VAL A 116 0.01 -0.64 2.72
N ILE A 117 -1.21 -1.15 2.87
CA ILE A 117 -1.96 -1.09 4.12
C ILE A 117 -2.09 -2.50 4.69
N VAL A 118 -1.86 -2.65 6.01
CA VAL A 118 -2.00 -3.88 6.78
C VAL A 118 -2.77 -3.59 8.06
N CYS A 119 -3.92 -4.26 8.26
CA CYS A 119 -4.77 -4.10 9.43
C CYS A 119 -4.61 -5.32 10.35
N TYR A 120 -3.76 -5.21 11.36
CA TYR A 120 -3.50 -6.27 12.32
C TYR A 120 -4.63 -6.38 13.35
N HIS A 121 -5.42 -7.41 13.24
CA HIS A 121 -6.41 -7.78 14.25
C HIS A 121 -5.74 -8.41 15.47
N TYR A 122 -6.19 -8.06 16.68
CA TYR A 122 -5.62 -8.53 17.92
C TYR A 122 -6.68 -9.13 18.84
N LYS A 123 -6.49 -10.39 19.25
CA LYS A 123 -7.37 -11.14 20.16
C LYS A 123 -8.85 -11.14 19.73
N ASP A 124 -9.08 -11.29 18.43
CA ASP A 124 -10.40 -11.50 17.84
C ASP A 124 -10.37 -12.66 16.82
N SER A 125 -11.47 -12.87 16.09
CA SER A 125 -11.61 -13.98 15.14
C SER A 125 -10.71 -13.89 13.90
N MET A 126 -10.00 -12.79 13.69
CA MET A 126 -9.03 -12.62 12.59
C MET A 126 -7.58 -12.65 13.07
N TRP A 127 -7.35 -12.82 14.37
CA TRP A 127 -6.00 -12.88 14.92
C TRP A 127 -5.34 -14.23 14.70
N LEU A 128 -4.13 -14.23 14.14
CA LEU A 128 -3.33 -15.43 13.89
C LEU A 128 -2.68 -16.04 15.16
N GLY A 129 -2.76 -15.37 16.30
CA GLY A 129 -2.05 -15.79 17.52
C GLY A 129 -0.54 -15.56 17.49
N LYS A 130 -0.03 -14.88 16.48
CA LYS A 130 1.39 -14.60 16.29
C LYS A 130 1.78 -13.24 16.91
N GLU A 131 3.08 -13.06 17.15
CA GLU A 131 3.66 -11.78 17.52
C GLU A 131 3.39 -10.74 16.42
N LEU A 132 3.00 -9.54 16.84
CA LEU A 132 2.77 -8.41 15.94
C LEU A 132 4.04 -7.57 15.83
N PRO A 133 4.21 -6.78 14.75
CA PRO A 133 5.37 -5.90 14.58
C PRO A 133 5.57 -4.92 15.74
N LEU A 134 4.47 -4.43 16.29
CA LEU A 134 4.47 -3.50 17.42
C LEU A 134 4.11 -4.22 18.72
N ASN A 135 4.80 -3.87 19.78
CA ASN A 135 4.42 -4.32 21.14
C ASN A 135 3.10 -3.65 21.56
N THR A 136 2.03 -4.44 21.60
CA THR A 136 0.68 -3.95 21.92
C THR A 136 0.41 -3.80 23.41
N ASN A 137 1.36 -4.11 24.30
CA ASN A 137 1.18 -3.99 25.73
C ASN A 137 1.05 -2.52 26.18
N GLY A 138 -0.14 -2.17 26.69
CA GLY A 138 -0.43 -0.81 27.12
C GLY A 138 -0.74 0.19 25.99
N LEU A 139 -0.82 -0.30 24.75
CA LEU A 139 -1.22 0.51 23.60
C LEU A 139 -2.75 0.68 23.58
N GLY A 140 -3.20 1.91 23.29
CA GLY A 140 -4.62 2.17 23.00
C GLY A 140 -4.96 1.74 21.58
N PHE A 141 -6.14 1.18 21.35
CA PHE A 141 -6.67 0.84 20.03
C PHE A 141 -7.79 1.80 19.63
N PRO A 142 -7.97 2.15 18.33
CA PRO A 142 -7.05 1.81 17.24
C PRO A 142 -5.72 2.56 17.33
N HIS A 143 -4.66 1.95 16.84
CA HIS A 143 -3.36 2.57 16.68
C HIS A 143 -2.89 2.41 15.25
N ALA A 144 -2.29 3.43 14.66
CA ALA A 144 -1.71 3.33 13.34
C ALA A 144 -0.32 3.97 13.27
N GLU A 145 0.52 3.37 12.45
CA GLU A 145 1.87 3.84 12.17
C GLU A 145 2.12 3.82 10.65
N VAL A 146 2.93 4.78 10.21
CA VAL A 146 3.48 4.78 8.85
C VAL A 146 4.98 4.46 8.94
N ASP A 147 5.41 3.47 8.15
CA ASP A 147 6.80 2.99 8.03
C ASP A 147 7.44 2.58 9.36
N ARG A 148 6.66 2.22 10.37
CA ARG A 148 7.13 1.95 11.75
C ARG A 148 7.98 3.08 12.32
N LYS A 149 7.73 4.30 11.88
CA LYS A 149 8.52 5.50 12.20
C LYS A 149 7.69 6.61 12.81
N GLU A 150 6.46 6.77 12.33
CA GLU A 150 5.58 7.85 12.80
C GLU A 150 4.19 7.29 13.11
N ALA A 151 3.79 7.36 14.38
CA ALA A 151 2.42 7.06 14.78
C ALA A 151 1.50 8.23 14.40
N PHE A 152 0.29 7.92 13.94
CA PHE A 152 -0.67 8.95 13.57
C PHE A 152 -2.08 8.61 14.03
N SER A 153 -2.93 9.64 14.13
CA SER A 153 -4.32 9.46 14.52
C SER A 153 -5.15 8.95 13.34
N VAL A 154 -5.84 7.84 13.54
CA VAL A 154 -6.85 7.33 12.59
C VAL A 154 -8.21 8.01 12.78
N PHE A 155 -8.34 8.88 13.78
CA PHE A 155 -9.57 9.61 14.03
C PHE A 155 -9.59 10.92 13.25
N ALA A 156 -10.51 11.02 12.31
CA ALA A 156 -10.66 12.18 11.44
C ALA A 156 -11.33 13.39 12.12
N GLY A 157 -11.72 13.27 13.39
CA GLY A 157 -12.50 14.27 14.08
C GLY A 157 -13.97 14.31 13.67
N TYR A 158 -14.70 15.27 14.20
CA TYR A 158 -16.14 15.40 14.00
C TYR A 158 -16.51 16.13 12.70
N ASN A 159 -15.53 16.66 11.98
CA ASN A 159 -15.74 17.43 10.76
C ASN A 159 -15.03 16.77 9.58
N LEU A 160 -15.79 16.07 8.75
CA LEU A 160 -15.32 15.26 7.62
C LEU A 160 -14.92 16.06 6.38
N ASP A 161 -15.16 17.36 6.35
CA ASP A 161 -14.55 18.25 5.35
C ASP A 161 -13.04 18.42 5.58
N LEU A 162 -12.57 18.05 6.75
CA LEU A 162 -11.16 17.87 7.00
C LEU A 162 -10.80 16.45 6.54
N ARG A 163 -10.44 16.35 5.29
CA ARG A 163 -9.79 15.18 4.72
C ARG A 163 -8.89 14.56 5.77
N TRP A 164 -9.27 13.47 6.25
CA TRP A 164 -8.72 12.54 7.20
C TRP A 164 -7.25 12.84 7.47
N GLY A 165 -6.90 13.33 8.61
CA GLY A 165 -5.52 13.56 9.00
C GLY A 165 -4.61 12.33 8.85
N ALA A 166 -5.19 11.17 8.56
CA ALA A 166 -4.51 9.92 8.27
C ALA A 166 -3.74 9.92 6.93
N ASP A 167 -4.18 10.66 5.92
CA ASP A 167 -3.51 10.67 4.62
C ASP A 167 -2.25 11.57 4.60
N GLU A 168 -2.20 12.61 5.39
CA GLU A 168 -1.07 13.54 5.40
C GLU A 168 0.26 12.94 5.88
N PRO A 169 0.34 12.17 7.00
CA PRO A 169 1.55 11.45 7.38
C PRO A 169 2.00 10.47 6.29
N CYS A 170 1.06 9.71 5.71
CA CYS A 170 1.37 8.76 4.64
C CYS A 170 1.91 9.45 3.39
N LYS A 171 1.28 10.54 2.95
CA LYS A 171 1.77 11.36 1.82
C LYS A 171 3.13 12.00 2.09
N LYS A 172 3.37 12.47 3.31
CA LYS A 172 4.64 13.04 3.73
C LYS A 172 5.76 12.01 3.56
N HIS A 173 5.54 10.76 4.01
CA HIS A 173 6.48 9.67 3.84
C HIS A 173 6.67 9.31 2.36
N GLY A 174 5.60 9.22 1.58
CA GLY A 174 5.65 8.93 0.15
C GLY A 174 6.39 9.96 -0.71
N ARG A 175 6.65 11.17 -0.18
CA ARG A 175 7.47 12.19 -0.86
C ARG A 175 8.98 12.00 -0.64
N ILE A 176 9.37 11.17 0.32
CA ILE A 176 10.76 10.84 0.57
C ILE A 176 11.15 9.75 -0.43
N MET A 177 12.26 9.90 -1.13
CA MET A 177 12.76 8.85 -2.01
C MET A 177 13.08 7.58 -1.20
N ALA A 178 12.64 6.42 -1.70
CA ALA A 178 13.05 5.15 -1.13
C ALA A 178 14.49 4.79 -1.55
N PRO A 179 15.25 4.06 -0.72
CA PRO A 179 16.61 3.63 -1.08
C PRO A 179 16.62 2.60 -2.22
N ALA A 180 15.54 1.86 -2.39
CA ALA A 180 15.41 0.80 -3.40
C ALA A 180 13.98 0.67 -3.91
N ASP A 181 13.84 0.26 -5.16
CA ASP A 181 12.58 -0.23 -5.70
C ASP A 181 12.37 -1.71 -5.36
N ILE A 182 11.12 -2.14 -5.25
CA ILE A 182 10.73 -3.51 -4.96
C ILE A 182 9.75 -3.98 -6.03
N ASP A 183 10.18 -4.89 -6.90
CA ASP A 183 9.27 -5.62 -7.80
C ASP A 183 8.78 -6.89 -7.09
N VAL A 184 7.47 -7.08 -7.05
CA VAL A 184 6.83 -8.21 -6.37
C VAL A 184 6.03 -9.02 -7.38
N LYS A 185 6.22 -10.34 -7.34
CA LYS A 185 5.42 -11.30 -8.12
C LYS A 185 4.90 -12.38 -7.19
N ALA A 186 3.74 -12.88 -7.48
CA ALA A 186 3.16 -14.02 -6.79
C ALA A 186 2.60 -15.03 -7.79
N SER A 187 2.72 -16.29 -7.45
CA SER A 187 2.14 -17.39 -8.24
C SER A 187 1.66 -18.51 -7.31
N TRP A 188 0.73 -19.31 -7.80
CA TRP A 188 0.35 -20.53 -7.10
C TRP A 188 1.48 -21.54 -7.19
N ALA A 189 1.84 -22.14 -6.06
CA ALA A 189 2.91 -23.12 -5.98
C ALA A 189 2.50 -24.48 -6.61
N ASP A 190 1.20 -24.73 -6.69
CA ASP A 190 0.63 -25.98 -7.19
C ASP A 190 -0.74 -25.76 -7.86
N SER A 191 -1.22 -26.78 -8.56
CA SER A 191 -2.52 -26.77 -9.25
C SER A 191 -3.73 -26.73 -8.31
N GLU A 192 -3.55 -27.12 -7.06
CA GLU A 192 -4.60 -27.12 -6.02
C GLU A 192 -4.71 -25.77 -5.33
N ALA A 193 -3.76 -24.89 -5.65
CA ALA A 193 -3.64 -23.58 -5.04
C ALA A 193 -3.56 -23.66 -3.51
N SER A 194 -2.73 -24.58 -3.01
CA SER A 194 -2.55 -24.81 -1.58
C SER A 194 -1.51 -23.89 -0.94
N ALA A 195 -0.63 -23.33 -1.77
CA ALA A 195 0.41 -22.42 -1.34
C ALA A 195 0.66 -21.31 -2.40
N ILE A 196 1.25 -20.21 -1.97
CA ILE A 196 1.61 -19.07 -2.81
C ILE A 196 3.12 -18.88 -2.71
N ASP A 197 3.79 -18.90 -3.86
CA ASP A 197 5.17 -18.49 -4.02
C ASP A 197 5.23 -16.99 -4.31
N VAL A 198 6.01 -16.27 -3.53
CA VAL A 198 6.27 -14.84 -3.67
C VAL A 198 7.72 -14.65 -4.05
N GLU A 199 7.97 -13.92 -5.13
CA GLU A 199 9.29 -13.48 -5.54
C GLU A 199 9.38 -11.97 -5.39
N ALA A 200 10.45 -11.49 -4.75
CA ALA A 200 10.79 -10.09 -4.63
C ALA A 200 12.12 -9.82 -5.32
N THR A 201 12.18 -8.76 -6.12
CA THR A 201 13.42 -8.22 -6.67
C THR A 201 13.59 -6.81 -6.13
N VAL A 202 14.67 -6.59 -5.40
CA VAL A 202 15.00 -5.29 -4.79
C VAL A 202 16.18 -4.71 -5.55
N THR A 203 16.03 -3.48 -6.06
CA THR A 203 17.07 -2.76 -6.81
C THR A 203 17.34 -1.44 -6.11
N PHE A 204 18.54 -1.28 -5.57
CA PHE A 204 18.94 -0.08 -4.86
C PHE A 204 19.37 1.02 -5.82
N SER A 205 19.02 2.26 -5.48
CA SER A 205 19.36 3.43 -6.30
C SER A 205 20.79 3.92 -6.09
N PHE A 206 21.51 3.46 -5.05
CA PHE A 206 22.86 3.89 -4.72
C PHE A 206 23.63 2.78 -3.99
N ASP A 207 24.95 2.84 -4.08
CA ASP A 207 25.86 1.96 -3.36
C ASP A 207 25.72 2.14 -1.86
N THR A 208 25.67 1.03 -1.12
CA THR A 208 25.57 1.07 0.34
C THR A 208 26.62 0.13 0.94
N PRO A 209 27.74 0.68 1.46
CA PRO A 209 28.86 -0.11 1.98
C PRO A 209 28.55 -0.81 3.29
N GLU A 210 27.63 -0.25 4.09
CA GLU A 210 27.16 -0.80 5.35
C GLU A 210 25.65 -0.57 5.46
N HIS A 211 24.91 -1.58 5.88
CA HIS A 211 23.45 -1.49 5.99
C HIS A 211 22.86 -2.44 7.03
N ASN A 212 21.60 -2.20 7.43
CA ASN A 212 20.76 -3.09 8.23
C ASN A 212 19.51 -3.52 7.46
N TYR A 213 19.59 -3.62 6.13
CA TYR A 213 18.44 -3.97 5.33
C TYR A 213 17.96 -5.40 5.57
N LYS A 214 16.66 -5.52 5.68
CA LYS A 214 15.93 -6.77 5.90
C LYS A 214 14.69 -6.76 5.02
N LEU A 215 14.19 -7.94 4.65
CA LEU A 215 13.00 -8.07 3.82
C LEU A 215 11.92 -8.87 4.56
N GLY A 216 10.71 -8.32 4.60
CA GLY A 216 9.54 -8.96 5.20
C GLY A 216 8.44 -9.19 4.19
N TYR A 217 7.63 -10.24 4.43
CA TYR A 217 6.55 -10.68 3.55
C TYR A 217 5.26 -10.82 4.35
N VAL A 218 4.15 -10.38 3.77
CA VAL A 218 2.80 -10.50 4.35
C VAL A 218 1.84 -11.03 3.30
N LEU A 219 1.04 -12.02 3.67
CA LEU A 219 -0.12 -12.47 2.91
C LEU A 219 -1.37 -11.78 3.47
N LEU A 220 -2.07 -11.06 2.63
CA LEU A 220 -3.26 -10.28 2.95
C LEU A 220 -4.50 -10.91 2.36
N ALA A 221 -5.60 -10.88 3.09
CA ALA A 221 -6.91 -11.21 2.60
C ALA A 221 -7.83 -9.98 2.64
N ASP A 222 -8.56 -9.77 1.56
CA ASP A 222 -9.65 -8.82 1.48
C ASP A 222 -11.01 -9.54 1.51
N SER A 223 -12.06 -8.78 1.78
CA SER A 223 -13.44 -9.25 1.78
C SER A 223 -13.75 -10.36 2.79
N LEU A 224 -13.05 -10.38 3.90
CA LEU A 224 -13.36 -11.30 5.00
C LEU A 224 -14.67 -10.88 5.67
N ARG A 225 -15.57 -11.85 5.87
CA ARG A 225 -16.84 -11.60 6.57
C ARG A 225 -17.36 -12.88 7.22
N SER A 226 -18.18 -12.67 8.22
CA SER A 226 -18.99 -13.74 8.83
C SER A 226 -20.28 -13.14 9.40
N ASP A 227 -21.36 -13.89 9.39
CA ASP A 227 -22.62 -13.46 10.01
C ASP A 227 -22.53 -13.38 11.55
N TYR A 228 -21.48 -13.97 12.13
CA TYR A 228 -21.21 -13.96 13.57
C TYR A 228 -20.21 -12.88 13.99
N TRP A 229 -19.53 -12.24 13.02
CA TRP A 229 -18.57 -11.20 13.31
C TRP A 229 -19.28 -9.86 13.51
N TYR A 230 -18.79 -9.13 14.48
CA TYR A 230 -19.27 -7.79 14.79
C TYR A 230 -18.09 -6.85 15.01
N GLN A 231 -18.32 -5.57 14.85
CA GLN A 231 -17.43 -4.52 15.35
C GLN A 231 -18.13 -3.84 16.53
N ALA A 232 -17.52 -3.85 17.71
CA ALA A 232 -17.97 -3.07 18.83
C ALA A 232 -17.95 -1.58 18.48
N ASN A 233 -18.95 -0.84 18.86
CA ASN A 233 -19.21 0.50 18.34
C ASN A 233 -19.52 1.51 19.45
N GLY A 234 -18.50 2.30 19.83
CA GLY A 234 -18.65 3.44 20.76
C GLY A 234 -19.17 4.71 20.09
N LEU A 235 -19.34 4.72 18.77
CA LEU A 235 -19.80 5.88 18.00
C LEU A 235 -21.33 5.87 17.79
N ASN A 236 -22.03 5.02 18.48
CA ASN A 236 -23.49 4.84 18.39
C ASN A 236 -24.30 6.02 18.98
N VAL A 237 -23.78 7.24 18.93
CA VAL A 237 -24.48 8.41 19.45
C VAL A 237 -25.35 8.99 18.32
N SER A 238 -26.66 8.85 18.47
CA SER A 238 -27.63 9.49 17.56
C SER A 238 -27.45 11.01 17.58
N GLY A 239 -27.31 11.62 16.39
CA GLY A 239 -27.13 13.07 16.25
C GLY A 239 -25.68 13.55 16.27
N SER A 240 -24.69 12.67 16.40
CA SER A 240 -23.29 13.04 16.19
C SER A 240 -23.04 13.23 14.69
N ASN A 241 -22.44 14.36 14.33
CA ASN A 241 -22.16 14.69 12.93
C ASN A 241 -20.80 14.09 12.50
N TYR A 242 -20.71 12.74 12.50
CA TYR A 242 -19.49 12.05 12.06
C TYR A 242 -19.37 11.95 10.52
N GLY A 243 -20.39 12.42 9.76
CA GLY A 243 -20.46 12.43 8.31
C GLY A 243 -20.71 11.08 7.65
N GLU A 244 -20.77 11.09 6.32
CA GLU A 244 -21.23 9.95 5.51
C GLU A 244 -20.36 8.70 5.64
N LEU A 245 -19.04 8.87 5.75
CA LEU A 245 -18.11 7.74 5.85
C LEU A 245 -18.29 6.95 7.15
N MET A 246 -18.74 7.61 8.22
CA MET A 246 -19.03 6.95 9.49
C MET A 246 -20.48 6.42 9.57
N ALA A 247 -21.27 6.59 8.51
CA ALA A 247 -22.66 6.15 8.48
C ALA A 247 -22.89 4.67 8.87
N PRO A 248 -22.00 3.72 8.53
CA PRO A 248 -22.14 2.34 9.00
C PRO A 248 -22.12 2.17 10.51
N PHE A 249 -21.59 3.15 11.25
CA PHE A 249 -21.41 3.08 12.70
C PHE A 249 -22.28 4.07 13.49
N THR A 250 -22.86 5.07 12.82
CA THR A 250 -23.68 6.10 13.49
C THR A 250 -25.15 5.65 13.61
N GLY A 251 -25.68 5.61 14.83
CA GLY A 251 -27.07 5.23 15.08
C GLY A 251 -27.41 3.76 14.81
N THR A 252 -26.40 2.89 14.74
CA THR A 252 -26.57 1.48 14.34
C THR A 252 -26.52 0.47 15.50
N GLY A 253 -26.32 0.94 16.72
CA GLY A 253 -26.20 0.10 17.93
C GLY A 253 -24.75 -0.08 18.40
N ASP A 254 -24.60 -0.74 19.55
CA ASP A 254 -23.29 -0.96 20.20
C ASP A 254 -22.44 -2.03 19.49
N TYR A 255 -23.06 -2.78 18.61
CA TYR A 255 -22.42 -3.83 17.80
C TYR A 255 -22.92 -3.75 16.36
N VAL A 256 -21.99 -3.65 15.41
CA VAL A 256 -22.30 -3.61 13.97
C VAL A 256 -21.90 -4.92 13.34
N PHE A 257 -22.86 -5.60 12.73
CA PHE A 257 -22.69 -6.89 12.05
C PHE A 257 -22.66 -6.71 10.53
N GLY A 258 -22.23 -7.74 9.83
CA GLY A 258 -22.29 -7.78 8.37
C GLY A 258 -21.23 -6.93 7.68
N LEU A 259 -20.24 -6.44 8.41
CA LEU A 259 -19.10 -5.73 7.86
C LEU A 259 -18.23 -6.66 7.03
N THR A 260 -17.51 -6.06 6.11
CA THR A 260 -16.46 -6.70 5.30
C THR A 260 -15.12 -6.12 5.70
N PHE A 261 -14.20 -6.98 6.10
CA PHE A 261 -12.85 -6.59 6.54
C PHE A 261 -11.85 -6.82 5.42
N ASN A 262 -11.02 -5.82 5.18
CA ASN A 262 -10.00 -5.82 4.14
C ASN A 262 -8.60 -5.62 4.74
N GLN A 263 -7.56 -5.84 3.93
CA GLN A 263 -6.15 -5.68 4.31
C GLN A 263 -5.73 -6.49 5.56
N VAL A 264 -6.44 -7.58 5.84
CA VAL A 264 -6.19 -8.40 7.02
C VAL A 264 -5.01 -9.35 6.75
N PRO A 265 -3.92 -9.30 7.55
CA PRO A 265 -2.82 -10.24 7.40
C PRO A 265 -3.26 -11.63 7.86
N ILE A 266 -3.18 -12.60 6.96
CA ILE A 266 -3.47 -14.01 7.21
C ILE A 266 -2.23 -14.91 7.18
N GLY A 267 -1.07 -14.31 7.01
CA GLY A 267 0.25 -14.91 7.08
C GLY A 267 1.32 -13.86 6.97
N PHE A 268 2.44 -14.04 7.65
CA PHE A 268 3.61 -13.19 7.50
C PHE A 268 4.88 -13.97 7.84
N SER A 269 6.01 -13.54 7.25
CA SER A 269 7.35 -14.00 7.59
C SER A 269 7.73 -13.49 8.99
N ASP A 270 9.01 -13.48 9.35
CA ASP A 270 9.43 -12.75 10.54
C ASP A 270 9.04 -11.26 10.42
N VAL A 271 8.30 -10.75 11.40
CA VAL A 271 7.85 -9.35 11.43
C VAL A 271 9.01 -8.34 11.50
N LYS A 272 10.18 -8.80 11.93
CA LYS A 272 11.44 -8.03 11.96
C LYS A 272 12.23 -8.11 10.65
N GLY A 273 11.73 -8.88 9.69
CA GLY A 273 12.36 -9.13 8.41
C GLY A 273 13.58 -10.06 8.47
N ASP A 274 13.92 -10.65 7.32
CA ASP A 274 15.09 -11.51 7.13
C ASP A 274 16.30 -10.67 6.72
N ALA A 275 17.34 -10.68 7.53
CA ALA A 275 18.61 -10.00 7.28
C ALA A 275 19.53 -10.78 6.33
N GLY A 276 19.27 -12.06 6.07
CA GLY A 276 20.10 -12.93 5.22
C GLY A 276 19.92 -12.71 3.72
N VAL A 277 19.01 -11.81 3.32
CA VAL A 277 18.67 -11.57 1.91
C VAL A 277 19.75 -10.80 1.16
N PHE A 278 20.40 -9.85 1.81
CA PHE A 278 21.35 -8.93 1.18
C PHE A 278 22.80 -9.25 1.53
N PRO A 279 23.76 -9.06 0.59
CA PRO A 279 25.19 -9.16 0.89
C PRO A 279 25.61 -8.01 1.80
N ALA A 280 26.81 -8.12 2.40
CA ALA A 280 27.34 -7.08 3.31
C ALA A 280 27.51 -5.71 2.66
N GLN A 281 27.71 -5.68 1.35
CA GLN A 281 27.79 -4.45 0.54
C GLN A 281 26.77 -4.53 -0.58
N ILE A 282 26.05 -3.46 -0.80
CA ILE A 282 25.04 -3.33 -1.84
C ILE A 282 25.61 -2.46 -2.96
N ALA A 283 25.49 -2.94 -4.20
CA ALA A 283 25.78 -2.16 -5.39
C ALA A 283 24.49 -1.56 -5.96
N ALA A 284 24.58 -0.32 -6.42
CA ALA A 284 23.49 0.35 -7.12
C ALA A 284 23.13 -0.38 -8.41
N ASP A 285 21.85 -0.30 -8.78
CA ASP A 285 21.27 -0.85 -10.00
C ASP A 285 21.38 -2.39 -10.16
N GLU A 286 21.93 -3.09 -9.15
CA GLU A 286 21.99 -4.55 -9.15
C GLU A 286 20.71 -5.15 -8.54
N PRO A 287 20.10 -6.18 -9.19
CA PRO A 287 18.87 -6.81 -8.70
C PRO A 287 19.17 -7.89 -7.65
N TYR A 288 18.71 -7.68 -6.42
CA TYR A 288 18.77 -8.66 -5.33
C TYR A 288 17.42 -9.40 -5.26
N ARG A 289 17.48 -10.74 -5.36
CA ARG A 289 16.27 -11.57 -5.40
C ARG A 289 16.09 -12.35 -4.13
N SER A 290 14.86 -12.40 -3.67
CA SER A 290 14.43 -13.23 -2.55
C SER A 290 13.08 -13.85 -2.84
N SER A 291 12.77 -14.94 -2.16
CA SER A 291 11.48 -15.61 -2.30
C SER A 291 10.98 -16.08 -0.94
N TYR A 292 9.65 -16.12 -0.82
CA TYR A 292 8.97 -16.65 0.35
C TYR A 292 7.75 -17.49 -0.08
N ARG A 293 7.46 -18.57 0.64
CA ARG A 293 6.28 -19.39 0.38
C ARG A 293 5.30 -19.31 1.54
N PHE A 294 4.06 -18.94 1.22
CA PHE A 294 2.94 -19.01 2.15
C PHE A 294 2.16 -20.30 1.93
N SER A 295 2.06 -21.13 2.98
CA SER A 295 1.12 -22.25 3.02
C SER A 295 -0.26 -21.71 3.43
N LEU A 296 -1.30 -21.95 2.65
CA LEU A 296 -2.66 -21.52 3.02
C LEU A 296 -3.26 -22.34 4.18
N ALA A 297 -2.69 -23.49 4.46
CA ALA A 297 -3.08 -24.29 5.64
C ALA A 297 -2.69 -23.60 6.97
N ASP A 298 -1.67 -22.73 6.94
CA ASP A 298 -1.22 -21.97 8.11
C ASP A 298 -2.01 -20.66 8.33
N ALA A 299 -2.86 -20.28 7.37
CA ALA A 299 -3.69 -19.09 7.44
C ALA A 299 -4.97 -19.34 8.25
N VAL A 300 -4.78 -19.66 9.52
CA VAL A 300 -5.86 -19.99 10.48
C VAL A 300 -5.78 -19.04 11.68
N ASN A 301 -6.94 -18.72 12.24
CA ASN A 301 -7.02 -17.97 13.49
C ASN A 301 -6.67 -18.85 14.71
N THR A 302 -6.70 -18.28 15.90
CA THR A 302 -6.41 -18.98 17.16
C THR A 302 -7.40 -20.11 17.50
N GLU A 303 -8.55 -20.16 16.83
CA GLU A 303 -9.57 -21.20 16.98
C GLU A 303 -9.41 -22.31 15.92
N GLY A 304 -8.40 -22.20 15.04
CA GLY A 304 -8.16 -23.15 13.94
C GLY A 304 -9.09 -22.94 12.73
N VAL A 305 -9.78 -21.81 12.65
CA VAL A 305 -10.66 -21.50 11.53
C VAL A 305 -9.84 -20.84 10.42
N SER A 306 -10.01 -21.33 9.19
CA SER A 306 -9.32 -20.76 8.02
C SER A 306 -9.77 -19.31 7.74
N LEU A 307 -8.79 -18.43 7.55
CA LEU A 307 -9.00 -17.06 7.10
C LEU A 307 -8.91 -16.94 5.57
N VAL A 308 -8.66 -18.04 4.86
CA VAL A 308 -8.73 -18.05 3.38
C VAL A 308 -10.19 -18.29 2.96
N GLN A 309 -11.01 -17.26 2.99
CA GLN A 309 -12.42 -17.35 2.60
C GLN A 309 -12.59 -17.34 1.07
N ASN A 310 -11.78 -16.56 0.37
CA ASN A 310 -11.79 -16.48 -1.08
C ASN A 310 -10.37 -16.22 -1.62
N LYS A 311 -9.86 -17.16 -2.41
CA LYS A 311 -8.52 -17.10 -3.01
C LYS A 311 -8.37 -15.96 -4.04
N GLU A 312 -9.47 -15.44 -4.60
CA GLU A 312 -9.45 -14.31 -5.56
C GLU A 312 -9.16 -12.96 -4.90
N TYR A 313 -9.30 -12.87 -3.57
CA TYR A 313 -9.10 -11.64 -2.79
C TYR A 313 -7.80 -11.68 -1.97
N LEU A 314 -6.84 -12.52 -2.41
CA LEU A 314 -5.52 -12.57 -1.79
C LEU A 314 -4.56 -11.59 -2.45
N ARG A 315 -3.74 -10.96 -1.63
CA ARG A 315 -2.62 -10.11 -2.03
C ARG A 315 -1.39 -10.47 -1.22
N VAL A 316 -0.23 -10.21 -1.77
CA VAL A 316 1.03 -10.28 -1.04
C VAL A 316 1.61 -8.88 -0.95
N ALA A 317 2.17 -8.55 0.19
CA ALA A 317 2.96 -7.36 0.40
C ALA A 317 4.39 -7.75 0.78
N VAL A 318 5.34 -6.97 0.29
CA VAL A 318 6.77 -7.10 0.63
C VAL A 318 7.23 -5.74 1.09
N TYR A 319 7.98 -5.68 2.18
CA TYR A 319 8.52 -4.45 2.72
C TYR A 319 10.00 -4.57 3.04
N LEU A 320 10.73 -3.51 2.73
CA LEU A 320 12.16 -3.35 3.01
C LEU A 320 12.31 -2.55 4.30
N LEU A 321 13.07 -3.09 5.24
CA LEU A 321 13.43 -2.41 6.48
C LEU A 321 14.90 -1.95 6.43
N ASP A 322 15.18 -0.84 7.08
CA ASP A 322 16.51 -0.46 7.55
C ASP A 322 16.48 -0.44 9.08
N GLY A 323 17.13 -1.44 9.69
CA GLY A 323 16.94 -1.72 11.12
C GLY A 323 15.50 -2.19 11.41
N ASP A 324 14.75 -1.37 12.14
CA ASP A 324 13.35 -1.63 12.52
C ASP A 324 12.35 -0.70 11.78
N VAL A 325 12.85 0.19 10.92
CA VAL A 325 12.05 1.16 10.17
C VAL A 325 11.82 0.64 8.75
N VAL A 326 10.60 0.73 8.25
CA VAL A 326 10.30 0.43 6.85
C VAL A 326 10.72 1.60 5.97
N VAL A 327 11.43 1.31 4.88
CA VAL A 327 11.95 2.32 3.96
C VAL A 327 11.36 2.22 2.56
N ASN A 328 10.69 1.13 2.25
CA ASN A 328 9.80 0.98 1.10
C ASN A 328 8.92 -0.26 1.26
N ALA A 329 7.78 -0.28 0.57
CA ALA A 329 6.94 -1.45 0.44
C ALA A 329 6.36 -1.54 -0.97
N ASN A 330 5.92 -2.74 -1.36
CA ASN A 330 5.14 -2.95 -2.56
C ASN A 330 4.19 -4.13 -2.36
N GLN A 331 3.14 -4.20 -3.16
CA GLN A 331 2.14 -5.26 -3.08
C GLN A 331 1.79 -5.78 -4.46
N PHE A 332 1.30 -7.02 -4.50
CA PHE A 332 0.88 -7.67 -5.71
C PHE A 332 -0.36 -8.53 -5.45
N LYS A 333 -1.36 -8.42 -6.31
CA LYS A 333 -2.55 -9.28 -6.25
C LYS A 333 -2.19 -10.68 -6.70
N VAL A 334 -2.53 -11.68 -5.88
CA VAL A 334 -2.34 -13.09 -6.28
C VAL A 334 -3.15 -13.36 -7.54
N PRO A 335 -2.57 -13.97 -8.59
CA PRO A 335 -3.27 -14.25 -9.83
C PRO A 335 -4.49 -15.15 -9.62
N ALA A 336 -5.45 -15.10 -10.53
CA ALA A 336 -6.54 -16.05 -10.53
C ALA A 336 -6.01 -17.49 -10.55
N MET A 337 -6.73 -18.38 -9.86
CA MET A 337 -6.31 -19.78 -9.75
C MET A 337 -6.16 -20.41 -11.15
N PRO A 338 -5.17 -21.29 -11.33
CA PRO A 338 -5.04 -22.05 -12.58
C PRO A 338 -6.35 -22.77 -12.90
N GLY A 339 -6.86 -22.57 -14.09
CA GLY A 339 -8.11 -23.22 -14.54
C GLY A 339 -9.41 -22.53 -14.16
N THR A 340 -9.40 -21.42 -13.37
CA THR A 340 -10.62 -20.62 -13.09
C THR A 340 -10.80 -19.44 -14.04
N GLY A 341 -9.84 -19.20 -14.93
CA GLY A 341 -9.92 -18.13 -15.91
C GLY A 341 -11.08 -18.33 -16.89
N VAL A 342 -11.91 -17.30 -17.07
CA VAL A 342 -12.86 -17.24 -18.19
C VAL A 342 -12.05 -16.84 -19.41
N GLY A 343 -11.72 -17.81 -20.28
CA GLY A 343 -11.09 -17.53 -21.57
C GLY A 343 -11.95 -16.58 -22.39
N ARG A 344 -11.39 -15.48 -22.87
CA ARG A 344 -12.07 -14.59 -23.82
C ARG A 344 -11.99 -15.24 -25.20
N VAL A 345 -13.06 -15.82 -25.67
CA VAL A 345 -13.16 -16.23 -27.07
C VAL A 345 -13.31 -14.95 -27.92
N LEU A 346 -12.22 -14.54 -28.55
CA LEU A 346 -12.29 -13.60 -29.66
C LEU A 346 -12.96 -14.39 -30.85
N ALA A 347 -13.95 -13.79 -31.49
CA ALA A 347 -14.77 -14.39 -32.50
C ALA A 347 -14.03 -14.71 -33.81
N ASN A 348 -12.70 -14.83 -33.82
CA ASN A 348 -11.87 -15.05 -35.01
C ASN A 348 -10.68 -16.00 -34.74
N ASP A 349 -10.90 -17.19 -34.15
CA ASP A 349 -9.90 -18.25 -34.24
C ASP A 349 -10.44 -19.41 -35.06
N SER A 350 -10.07 -19.38 -36.34
CA SER A 350 -10.27 -20.40 -37.34
C SER A 350 -9.23 -21.53 -37.23
N ALA A 351 -9.11 -22.18 -36.08
CA ALA A 351 -8.12 -23.25 -35.92
C ALA A 351 -8.51 -24.42 -35.01
N ASP A 352 -9.79 -24.66 -34.72
CA ASP A 352 -10.22 -25.93 -34.14
C ASP A 352 -11.45 -26.44 -34.86
N SER A 353 -11.28 -27.50 -35.63
CA SER A 353 -12.28 -28.10 -36.54
C SER A 353 -13.40 -28.91 -35.84
N GLU A 354 -13.42 -28.92 -34.50
CA GLU A 354 -14.46 -29.64 -33.78
C GLU A 354 -15.60 -28.70 -33.32
N PRO A 355 -16.87 -29.11 -33.49
CA PRO A 355 -18.01 -28.30 -33.11
C PRO A 355 -18.03 -28.01 -31.60
N ALA A 356 -18.23 -26.76 -31.24
CA ALA A 356 -18.34 -26.33 -29.85
C ALA A 356 -19.72 -26.71 -29.28
N GLU A 357 -19.74 -27.36 -28.15
CA GLU A 357 -20.93 -27.57 -27.35
C GLU A 357 -20.95 -26.59 -26.17
N TYR A 358 -22.11 -25.95 -25.93
CA TYR A 358 -22.28 -24.97 -24.88
C TYR A 358 -23.16 -25.51 -23.75
N PHE A 359 -22.79 -25.21 -22.51
CA PHE A 359 -23.55 -25.58 -21.32
C PHE A 359 -23.67 -24.38 -20.38
N THR A 360 -24.79 -24.28 -19.67
CA THR A 360 -24.91 -23.34 -18.53
C THR A 360 -23.99 -23.78 -17.40
N LEU A 361 -23.79 -22.92 -16.39
CA LEU A 361 -23.02 -23.28 -15.19
C LEU A 361 -23.66 -24.44 -14.40
N GLN A 362 -24.95 -24.71 -14.59
CA GLN A 362 -25.68 -25.85 -14.02
C GLN A 362 -25.54 -27.13 -14.86
N GLY A 363 -24.75 -27.10 -15.93
CA GLY A 363 -24.50 -28.26 -16.79
C GLY A 363 -25.58 -28.52 -17.83
N VAL A 364 -26.54 -27.62 -18.01
CA VAL A 364 -27.60 -27.76 -19.03
C VAL A 364 -27.04 -27.38 -20.39
N LYS A 365 -27.11 -28.30 -21.38
CA LYS A 365 -26.67 -28.06 -22.75
C LYS A 365 -27.59 -27.04 -23.44
N VAL A 366 -27.00 -26.06 -24.11
CA VAL A 366 -27.70 -25.05 -24.93
C VAL A 366 -27.11 -25.09 -26.35
N ASP A 367 -27.97 -24.93 -27.39
CA ASP A 367 -27.53 -25.03 -28.78
C ASP A 367 -26.56 -23.87 -29.14
N ARG A 368 -26.85 -22.67 -28.69
CA ARG A 368 -25.99 -21.49 -28.78
C ARG A 368 -26.38 -20.50 -27.72
N PRO A 369 -25.42 -19.88 -27.03
CA PRO A 369 -25.73 -18.82 -26.06
C PRO A 369 -26.44 -17.66 -26.76
N SER A 370 -27.66 -17.36 -26.29
CA SER A 370 -28.49 -16.26 -26.80
C SER A 370 -28.52 -15.04 -25.89
N SER A 371 -27.89 -15.12 -24.73
CA SER A 371 -27.79 -14.03 -23.75
C SER A 371 -26.37 -13.87 -23.23
N ALA A 372 -26.02 -12.65 -22.81
CA ALA A 372 -24.77 -12.39 -22.12
C ALA A 372 -24.69 -13.22 -20.83
N GLY A 373 -23.55 -13.86 -20.60
CA GLY A 373 -23.36 -14.71 -19.43
C GLY A 373 -22.14 -15.59 -19.52
N VAL A 374 -21.87 -16.33 -18.44
CA VAL A 374 -20.78 -17.31 -18.38
C VAL A 374 -21.31 -18.69 -18.73
N TYR A 375 -20.65 -19.32 -19.68
CA TYR A 375 -20.98 -20.67 -20.19
C TYR A 375 -19.78 -21.59 -20.09
N ILE A 376 -20.02 -22.88 -20.04
CA ILE A 376 -19.02 -23.91 -20.21
C ILE A 376 -19.02 -24.31 -21.70
N VAL A 377 -17.88 -24.22 -22.36
CA VAL A 377 -17.70 -24.64 -23.77
C VAL A 377 -16.86 -25.91 -23.79
N ARG A 378 -17.37 -26.94 -24.46
CA ARG A 378 -16.63 -28.20 -24.72
C ARG A 378 -16.34 -28.33 -26.22
N ARG A 379 -15.07 -28.60 -26.54
CA ARG A 379 -14.61 -28.98 -27.87
C ARG A 379 -13.76 -30.25 -27.75
N GLY A 380 -14.30 -31.35 -28.23
CA GLY A 380 -13.65 -32.65 -28.02
C GLY A 380 -13.44 -32.95 -26.54
N ASN A 381 -12.19 -33.17 -26.12
CA ASN A 381 -11.81 -33.44 -24.74
C ASN A 381 -11.43 -32.20 -23.94
N LYS A 382 -11.48 -31.01 -24.54
CA LYS A 382 -11.19 -29.73 -23.85
C LYS A 382 -12.48 -29.08 -23.40
N THR A 383 -12.46 -28.61 -22.18
CA THR A 383 -13.59 -27.87 -21.54
C THR A 383 -13.05 -26.56 -20.96
N GLU A 384 -13.72 -25.45 -21.25
CA GLU A 384 -13.33 -24.12 -20.76
C GLU A 384 -14.56 -23.30 -20.36
N LYS A 385 -14.38 -22.31 -19.48
CA LYS A 385 -15.41 -21.31 -19.18
C LYS A 385 -15.22 -20.09 -20.06
N VAL A 386 -16.31 -19.63 -20.69
CA VAL A 386 -16.29 -18.46 -21.57
C VAL A 386 -17.34 -17.44 -21.14
N LEU A 387 -17.00 -16.16 -21.25
CA LEU A 387 -17.93 -15.06 -21.09
C LEU A 387 -18.44 -14.63 -22.47
N ILE A 388 -19.74 -14.75 -22.69
CA ILE A 388 -20.44 -14.23 -23.85
C ILE A 388 -21.05 -12.88 -23.47
N ARG A 389 -20.79 -11.87 -24.25
CA ARG A 389 -21.30 -10.49 -24.06
C ARG A 389 -22.42 -10.18 -25.00
#